data_baf4a6c6eaf787ef69c6b611b9508497
#
_entry.id   baf4a6c6eaf787ef69c6b611b9508497
#
_cell.length_a   1.000
_cell.length_b   1.000
_cell.length_c   1.000
_cell.angle_alpha   90.00
_cell.angle_beta   90.00
_cell.angle_gamma   90.00
#
_symmetry.space_group_name_H-M   'P 1'
#
loop_
_entity.id
_entity.type
_entity.pdbx_description
1 polymer ?
#
loop_
_entity_poly.entity_id
_entity_poly.type
_entity_poly.pdbx_seq_one_letter_code
_entity_poly.pdbx_strand_id
1 'polypeptide(L)'
;MKILGNKLISECTEYDFKQELERKKISHWLKSVSAYANSEGGALYYGVDNDGIVTGLANPQSDSDFISQKINAHLDPVPDWTLTPGEDEQGHKVLEVLVKPGQFTPYYLVLDGSRQAYFRSGNESVVASSRELLKLVLKGTNSSWDALPSREPIEKHSFKMLAHEYHERTLQPWDDKYPESWGLVLEDGTLTNGGLLFSDNCEVYQSRVFCTRWNGLTKTDAINDAEYSGNLLYLLKMMRGFIKSNTAKRWFKLPDYRLNFPEYADRAILECCVNHLIHRDMTEVGSEVHVDIYDDRIEFYSPGGMFDGTRIQDRDILKVPSKRRNPIIADVFTQLDYMEKRGSGFQKITELTSELRLFTEDRMPTFESDASSFFTTVHSVLYGRSEEDFQRIIDKESNENEGPEGTILKTSQKTSPKSEKTNPKTSPKTTPKTTPKAPRRPLGKTAQTILDMLSEDPYLKREDLMAKLDLTLAGVKYHLANLQKEKYLLRIEGRKSGRWKVLIKK
;
A
#
# COMPACT_ATOMS: atom_id res chain seq x y z
N MET A 1 -31.46 8.36 23.57
CA MET A 1 -30.44 9.43 23.69
C MET A 1 -29.26 8.93 24.52
N LYS A 2 -28.07 8.84 23.94
CA LYS A 2 -26.88 8.29 24.65
C LYS A 2 -26.36 9.19 25.77
N ILE A 3 -26.73 10.47 25.80
CA ILE A 3 -26.24 11.47 26.76
C ILE A 3 -26.71 11.22 28.19
N LEU A 4 -27.89 10.69 28.38
CA LEU A 4 -28.45 10.49 29.72
C LEU A 4 -27.85 9.29 30.49
N GLY A 5 -27.06 8.47 29.82
CA GLY A 5 -26.37 7.32 30.44
C GLY A 5 -24.82 7.41 30.52
N ASN A 6 -24.20 8.30 29.75
CA ASN A 6 -22.75 8.50 29.75
C ASN A 6 -22.43 9.99 29.94
N LYS A 7 -21.72 10.31 30.99
CA LYS A 7 -21.23 11.68 31.28
C LYS A 7 -20.23 12.06 30.18
N LEU A 8 -20.64 12.90 29.22
CA LEU A 8 -19.75 13.53 28.26
C LEU A 8 -18.95 14.61 29.00
N ILE A 9 -17.64 14.63 28.82
CA ILE A 9 -16.73 15.45 29.65
C ILE A 9 -16.36 16.77 28.96
N SER A 10 -16.35 16.79 27.60
CA SER A 10 -15.99 17.98 26.80
C SER A 10 -16.42 17.80 25.35
N GLU A 11 -16.50 18.91 24.60
CA GLU A 11 -16.71 18.88 23.16
C GLU A 11 -15.59 18.10 22.45
N CYS A 12 -15.93 17.40 21.38
CA CYS A 12 -15.00 16.63 20.56
C CYS A 12 -15.36 16.72 19.06
N THR A 13 -14.69 15.94 18.24
CA THR A 13 -14.93 15.91 16.78
C THR A 13 -16.36 15.50 16.44
N GLU A 14 -16.98 14.64 17.26
CA GLU A 14 -18.28 14.03 16.99
C GLU A 14 -19.46 14.82 17.56
N TYR A 15 -19.24 15.74 18.48
CA TYR A 15 -20.33 16.52 19.07
C TYR A 15 -19.90 17.87 19.62
N ASP A 16 -20.85 18.84 19.62
CA ASP A 16 -20.75 20.17 20.23
C ASP A 16 -21.88 20.38 21.24
N PHE A 17 -21.61 21.13 22.31
CA PHE A 17 -22.59 21.57 23.30
C PHE A 17 -23.06 22.99 23.03
N LYS A 18 -24.32 23.26 23.33
CA LYS A 18 -24.94 24.59 23.25
C LYS A 18 -25.87 24.77 24.44
N GLN A 19 -25.50 25.66 25.35
CA GLN A 19 -26.31 25.93 26.52
C GLN A 19 -27.71 26.42 26.15
N GLU A 20 -27.79 27.27 25.09
CA GLU A 20 -29.03 27.79 24.54
C GLU A 20 -29.00 27.89 23.02
N LEU A 21 -30.15 28.07 22.39
CA LEU A 21 -30.22 28.30 20.95
C LEU A 21 -29.96 29.76 20.61
N GLU A 22 -28.83 30.05 19.97
CA GLU A 22 -28.48 31.40 19.49
C GLU A 22 -29.31 31.81 18.27
N ARG A 23 -30.53 32.33 18.48
CA ARG A 23 -31.45 32.70 17.40
C ARG A 23 -30.98 33.89 16.57
N LYS A 24 -30.16 34.82 17.14
CA LYS A 24 -29.61 35.99 16.43
C LYS A 24 -28.32 35.68 15.66
N LYS A 25 -27.60 34.65 16.04
CA LYS A 25 -26.30 34.28 15.45
C LYS A 25 -26.35 32.85 14.91
N ILE A 26 -27.27 32.61 13.96
CA ILE A 26 -27.49 31.26 13.42
C ILE A 26 -26.27 30.64 12.79
N SER A 27 -25.33 31.45 12.26
CA SER A 27 -24.05 30.97 11.69
C SER A 27 -23.20 30.18 12.69
N HIS A 28 -23.30 30.51 14.02
CA HIS A 28 -22.45 29.85 15.04
C HIS A 28 -22.72 28.35 15.20
N TRP A 29 -23.92 27.91 14.95
CA TRP A 29 -24.29 26.49 15.04
C TRP A 29 -24.57 25.84 13.68
N LEU A 30 -25.05 26.60 12.67
CA LEU A 30 -25.25 26.06 11.32
C LEU A 30 -23.91 25.66 10.65
N LYS A 31 -22.79 26.33 10.96
CA LYS A 31 -21.48 25.91 10.52
C LYS A 31 -21.11 24.49 11.00
N SER A 32 -21.54 24.10 12.23
CA SER A 32 -21.32 22.76 12.75
C SER A 32 -22.18 21.74 12.02
N VAL A 33 -23.42 22.08 11.63
CA VAL A 33 -24.28 21.20 10.82
C VAL A 33 -23.62 20.94 9.44
N SER A 34 -23.15 22.01 8.77
CA SER A 34 -22.40 21.88 7.51
C SER A 34 -21.14 21.02 7.71
N ALA A 35 -20.38 21.28 8.76
CA ALA A 35 -19.13 20.57 9.04
C ALA A 35 -19.36 19.08 9.34
N TYR A 36 -20.38 18.72 10.09
CA TYR A 36 -20.77 17.34 10.35
C TYR A 36 -21.20 16.61 9.07
N ALA A 37 -22.02 17.25 8.24
CA ALA A 37 -22.45 16.68 6.96
C ALA A 37 -21.25 16.45 6.01
N ASN A 38 -20.25 17.31 6.02
CA ASN A 38 -19.05 17.21 5.21
C ASN A 38 -17.98 16.24 5.78
N SER A 39 -18.16 15.81 7.04
CA SER A 39 -17.23 14.91 7.74
C SER A 39 -17.86 13.53 7.99
N GLU A 40 -17.60 12.94 9.15
CA GLU A 40 -18.12 11.62 9.54
C GLU A 40 -19.47 11.69 10.29
N GLY A 41 -20.16 12.82 10.20
CA GLY A 41 -21.37 13.10 10.97
C GLY A 41 -21.04 13.67 12.34
N GLY A 42 -22.11 13.86 13.15
CA GLY A 42 -21.97 14.35 14.52
C GLY A 42 -23.27 14.90 15.10
N ALA A 43 -23.22 15.35 16.34
CA ALA A 43 -24.37 15.82 17.07
C ALA A 43 -24.20 17.21 17.71
N LEU A 44 -25.27 18.01 17.68
CA LEU A 44 -25.38 19.23 18.47
C LEU A 44 -26.34 18.97 19.62
N TYR A 45 -25.90 19.27 20.83
CA TYR A 45 -26.70 19.12 22.04
C TYR A 45 -27.06 20.49 22.61
N TYR A 46 -28.34 20.85 22.60
CA TYR A 46 -28.85 22.09 23.15
C TYR A 46 -29.43 21.87 24.55
N GLY A 47 -29.19 22.81 25.45
CA GLY A 47 -29.52 22.70 26.87
C GLY A 47 -28.39 22.04 27.69
N VAL A 48 -27.16 22.03 27.15
CA VAL A 48 -25.96 21.50 27.79
C VAL A 48 -24.86 22.56 27.72
N ASP A 49 -24.21 22.86 28.83
CA ASP A 49 -23.08 23.80 28.87
C ASP A 49 -21.77 23.18 28.39
N ASN A 50 -20.72 24.01 28.31
CA ASN A 50 -19.42 23.55 27.81
C ASN A 50 -18.73 22.50 28.70
N ASP A 51 -19.12 22.38 29.95
CA ASP A 51 -18.64 21.37 30.90
C ASP A 51 -19.46 20.06 30.83
N GLY A 52 -20.42 19.98 29.90
CA GLY A 52 -21.28 18.82 29.73
C GLY A 52 -22.42 18.72 30.76
N ILE A 53 -22.70 19.80 31.52
CA ILE A 53 -23.75 19.85 32.53
C ILE A 53 -25.07 20.22 31.82
N VAL A 54 -26.11 19.46 32.10
CA VAL A 54 -27.46 19.73 31.55
C VAL A 54 -28.06 20.90 32.27
N THR A 55 -28.29 22.01 31.55
CA THR A 55 -28.90 23.23 32.05
C THR A 55 -30.36 23.36 31.67
N GLY A 56 -30.78 22.63 30.65
CA GLY A 56 -32.14 22.60 30.13
C GLY A 56 -32.51 23.79 29.22
N LEU A 57 -33.54 23.58 28.42
CA LEU A 57 -34.11 24.58 27.51
C LEU A 57 -35.47 25.06 28.03
N ALA A 58 -35.71 26.38 27.94
CA ALA A 58 -36.98 26.98 28.38
C ALA A 58 -38.18 26.62 27.46
N ASN A 59 -37.95 26.56 26.15
CA ASN A 59 -39.02 26.25 25.17
C ASN A 59 -38.52 25.34 24.04
N PRO A 60 -38.30 24.03 24.30
CA PRO A 60 -37.73 23.10 23.34
C PRO A 60 -38.57 22.94 22.07
N GLN A 61 -39.90 23.08 22.12
CA GLN A 61 -40.72 23.00 20.91
C GLN A 61 -40.45 24.16 19.95
N SER A 62 -40.46 25.40 20.46
CA SER A 62 -40.12 26.57 19.64
C SER A 62 -38.68 26.54 19.12
N ASP A 63 -37.77 25.95 19.88
CA ASP A 63 -36.37 25.77 19.45
C ASP A 63 -36.27 24.71 18.37
N SER A 64 -36.99 23.60 18.48
CA SER A 64 -37.09 22.56 17.45
C SER A 64 -37.57 23.11 16.11
N ASP A 65 -38.68 23.87 16.16
CA ASP A 65 -39.26 24.48 14.95
C ASP A 65 -38.31 25.46 14.29
N PHE A 66 -37.62 26.28 15.09
CA PHE A 66 -36.62 27.23 14.58
C PHE A 66 -35.41 26.53 13.99
N ILE A 67 -34.83 25.50 14.64
CA ILE A 67 -33.71 24.72 14.15
C ILE A 67 -34.07 24.10 12.80
N SER A 68 -35.25 23.45 12.73
CA SER A 68 -35.72 22.79 11.50
C SER A 68 -35.86 23.78 10.35
N GLN A 69 -36.48 24.94 10.60
CA GLN A 69 -36.61 25.99 9.61
C GLN A 69 -35.25 26.48 9.10
N LYS A 70 -34.31 26.71 10.01
CA LYS A 70 -33.00 27.30 9.63
C LYS A 70 -32.08 26.30 8.92
N ILE A 71 -32.06 25.05 9.32
CA ILE A 71 -31.30 24.01 8.60
C ILE A 71 -31.82 23.93 7.16
N ASN A 72 -33.13 23.78 6.97
CA ASN A 72 -33.73 23.66 5.64
C ASN A 72 -33.58 24.90 4.77
N ALA A 73 -33.50 26.08 5.36
CA ALA A 73 -33.38 27.34 4.63
C ALA A 73 -31.94 27.73 4.26
N HIS A 74 -30.95 27.27 5.02
CA HIS A 74 -29.58 27.78 4.91
C HIS A 74 -28.53 26.73 4.58
N LEU A 75 -28.87 25.43 4.56
CA LEU A 75 -27.94 24.37 4.10
C LEU A 75 -28.26 23.96 2.65
N ASP A 76 -27.27 23.88 1.82
CA ASP A 76 -27.40 23.49 0.40
C ASP A 76 -26.22 22.54 -0.01
N PRO A 77 -26.55 21.28 -0.36
CA PRO A 77 -27.83 20.61 -0.18
C PRO A 77 -28.21 20.47 1.31
N VAL A 78 -29.49 20.22 1.60
CA VAL A 78 -29.91 19.91 2.97
C VAL A 78 -29.38 18.54 3.36
N PRO A 79 -28.65 18.43 4.50
CA PRO A 79 -28.10 17.15 4.94
C PRO A 79 -29.17 16.19 5.46
N ASP A 80 -28.84 14.90 5.61
CA ASP A 80 -29.64 13.93 6.36
C ASP A 80 -29.41 14.14 7.85
N TRP A 81 -30.48 14.53 8.59
CA TRP A 81 -30.37 14.85 10.00
C TRP A 81 -31.64 14.46 10.75
N THR A 82 -31.54 14.29 12.05
CA THR A 82 -32.67 14.03 12.95
C THR A 82 -32.60 14.94 14.16
N LEU A 83 -33.78 15.34 14.68
CA LEU A 83 -33.94 16.10 15.91
C LEU A 83 -34.71 15.27 16.92
N THR A 84 -34.11 15.05 18.09
CA THR A 84 -34.70 14.24 19.14
C THR A 84 -34.78 15.07 20.42
N PRO A 85 -36.00 15.38 20.92
CA PRO A 85 -36.18 15.97 22.25
C PRO A 85 -35.92 14.91 23.33
N GLY A 86 -35.30 15.31 24.42
CA GLY A 86 -35.00 14.48 25.56
C GLY A 86 -35.21 15.23 26.88
N GLU A 87 -35.21 14.49 27.97
CA GLU A 87 -35.33 15.02 29.33
C GLU A 87 -34.39 14.24 30.24
N ASP A 88 -33.68 14.91 31.14
CA ASP A 88 -32.82 14.25 32.14
C ASP A 88 -33.66 13.79 33.37
N GLU A 89 -32.99 13.12 34.31
CA GLU A 89 -33.59 12.62 35.54
C GLU A 89 -34.14 13.75 36.46
N GLN A 90 -33.72 14.98 36.21
CA GLN A 90 -34.14 16.19 36.97
C GLN A 90 -35.24 16.99 36.26
N GLY A 91 -35.69 16.55 35.09
CA GLY A 91 -36.72 17.21 34.30
C GLY A 91 -36.20 18.33 33.39
N HIS A 92 -34.89 18.45 33.21
CA HIS A 92 -34.29 19.41 32.28
C HIS A 92 -34.47 18.92 30.83
N LYS A 93 -35.08 19.75 29.99
CA LYS A 93 -35.36 19.43 28.59
C LYS A 93 -34.18 19.79 27.71
N VAL A 94 -33.78 18.86 26.84
CA VAL A 94 -32.64 18.99 25.90
C VAL A 94 -33.08 18.63 24.48
N LEU A 95 -32.35 19.13 23.49
CA LEU A 95 -32.51 18.74 22.09
C LEU A 95 -31.23 18.16 21.55
N GLU A 96 -31.31 17.03 20.89
CA GLU A 96 -30.23 16.45 20.10
C GLU A 96 -30.49 16.66 18.62
N VAL A 97 -29.57 17.30 17.91
CA VAL A 97 -29.55 17.39 16.45
C VAL A 97 -28.44 16.49 15.95
N LEU A 98 -28.79 15.30 15.48
CA LEU A 98 -27.87 14.34 14.91
C LEU A 98 -27.80 14.53 13.40
N VAL A 99 -26.61 14.83 12.88
CA VAL A 99 -26.34 15.01 11.46
C VAL A 99 -25.54 13.78 10.98
N LYS A 100 -26.03 13.11 9.93
CA LYS A 100 -25.33 11.98 9.35
C LYS A 100 -24.23 12.42 8.37
N PRO A 101 -23.21 11.58 8.12
CA PRO A 101 -22.24 11.83 7.04
C PRO A 101 -22.97 12.01 5.71
N GLY A 102 -22.70 13.12 5.03
CA GLY A 102 -23.36 13.45 3.78
C GLY A 102 -22.77 12.66 2.60
N GLN A 103 -23.63 12.23 1.68
CA GLN A 103 -23.24 11.54 0.45
C GLN A 103 -22.98 12.51 -0.71
N PHE A 104 -23.59 13.70 -0.68
CA PHE A 104 -23.52 14.70 -1.76
C PHE A 104 -22.70 15.92 -1.34
N THR A 105 -21.53 15.67 -0.77
CA THR A 105 -20.61 16.77 -0.38
C THR A 105 -20.19 17.58 -1.61
N PRO A 106 -19.93 18.90 -1.47
CA PRO A 106 -19.93 19.70 -0.24
C PRO A 106 -21.33 20.21 0.16
N TYR A 107 -21.62 20.16 1.45
CA TYR A 107 -22.78 20.80 2.04
C TYR A 107 -22.40 22.22 2.47
N TYR A 108 -23.03 23.22 1.87
CA TYR A 108 -22.71 24.61 2.10
C TYR A 108 -23.65 25.25 3.11
N LEU A 109 -23.11 26.11 3.96
CA LEU A 109 -23.90 27.13 4.65
C LEU A 109 -24.06 28.33 3.71
N VAL A 110 -25.33 28.65 3.41
CA VAL A 110 -25.72 29.79 2.56
C VAL A 110 -26.35 30.85 3.46
N LEU A 111 -25.62 31.95 3.68
CA LEU A 111 -26.08 33.01 4.57
C LEU A 111 -25.54 34.37 4.07
N ASP A 112 -26.40 35.40 4.05
CA ASP A 112 -26.06 36.79 3.71
C ASP A 112 -25.29 36.91 2.37
N GLY A 113 -25.66 36.11 1.36
CA GLY A 113 -25.02 36.11 0.05
C GLY A 113 -23.69 35.35 0.02
N SER A 114 -23.22 34.81 1.13
CA SER A 114 -22.05 33.96 1.24
C SER A 114 -22.43 32.49 1.14
N ARG A 115 -21.61 31.67 0.47
CA ARG A 115 -21.73 30.21 0.34
C ARG A 115 -20.43 29.56 0.76
N GLN A 116 -20.38 28.97 1.95
CA GLN A 116 -19.16 28.41 2.52
C GLN A 116 -19.41 26.96 2.99
N ALA A 117 -18.51 26.05 2.61
CA ALA A 117 -18.46 24.71 3.18
C ALA A 117 -17.57 24.72 4.42
N TYR A 118 -17.99 23.99 5.44
CA TYR A 118 -17.23 23.77 6.67
C TYR A 118 -16.89 22.29 6.81
N PHE A 119 -15.79 21.98 7.49
CA PHE A 119 -15.42 20.61 7.87
C PHE A 119 -14.93 20.58 9.32
N ARG A 120 -14.87 19.39 9.92
CA ARG A 120 -14.40 19.24 11.32
C ARG A 120 -12.87 19.13 11.34
N SER A 121 -12.26 19.92 12.22
CA SER A 121 -10.84 19.86 12.54
C SER A 121 -10.72 19.81 14.07
N GLY A 122 -10.56 18.62 14.63
CA GLY A 122 -10.71 18.42 16.07
C GLY A 122 -12.13 18.76 16.53
N ASN A 123 -12.25 19.62 17.55
CA ASN A 123 -13.54 20.11 18.06
C ASN A 123 -14.05 21.37 17.34
N GLU A 124 -13.37 21.86 16.29
CA GLU A 124 -13.74 23.07 15.58
C GLU A 124 -14.38 22.82 14.21
N SER A 125 -15.32 23.71 13.83
CA SER A 125 -15.88 23.77 12.48
C SER A 125 -15.18 24.87 11.71
N VAL A 126 -14.29 24.51 10.77
CA VAL A 126 -13.43 25.41 9.99
C VAL A 126 -13.92 25.52 8.56
N VAL A 127 -13.71 26.68 7.94
CA VAL A 127 -14.02 26.87 6.52
C VAL A 127 -13.12 26.00 5.68
N ALA A 128 -13.70 25.25 4.73
CA ALA A 128 -12.94 24.43 3.80
C ALA A 128 -12.04 25.31 2.91
N SER A 129 -10.74 25.03 2.92
CA SER A 129 -9.79 25.60 1.96
C SER A 129 -10.11 25.11 0.54
N SER A 130 -9.49 25.71 -0.48
CA SER A 130 -9.68 25.23 -1.87
C SER A 130 -9.36 23.77 -2.05
N ARG A 131 -8.40 23.23 -1.29
CA ARG A 131 -8.01 21.81 -1.30
C ARG A 131 -9.05 20.93 -0.64
N GLU A 132 -9.51 21.27 0.56
CA GLU A 132 -10.60 20.56 1.25
C GLU A 132 -11.86 20.59 0.41
N LEU A 133 -12.16 21.72 -0.20
CA LEU A 133 -13.33 21.85 -1.09
C LEU A 133 -13.23 20.89 -2.29
N LEU A 134 -12.05 20.78 -2.91
CA LEU A 134 -11.83 19.80 -3.99
C LEU A 134 -12.05 18.36 -3.50
N LYS A 135 -11.53 17.99 -2.33
CA LYS A 135 -11.76 16.67 -1.74
C LYS A 135 -13.25 16.39 -1.48
N LEU A 136 -13.96 17.38 -0.97
CA LEU A 136 -15.41 17.27 -0.76
C LEU A 136 -16.16 17.10 -2.09
N VAL A 137 -15.82 17.86 -3.12
CA VAL A 137 -16.43 17.72 -4.46
C VAL A 137 -16.17 16.32 -5.03
N LEU A 138 -14.93 15.81 -4.95
CA LEU A 138 -14.60 14.47 -5.42
C LEU A 138 -15.37 13.38 -4.65
N LYS A 139 -15.48 13.51 -3.31
CA LYS A 139 -16.26 12.60 -2.47
C LYS A 139 -17.74 12.60 -2.91
N GLY A 140 -18.34 13.78 -3.06
CA GLY A 140 -19.77 13.92 -3.41
C GLY A 140 -20.13 13.49 -4.83
N THR A 141 -19.18 13.55 -5.75
CA THR A 141 -19.35 13.06 -7.13
C THR A 141 -18.92 11.60 -7.30
N ASN A 142 -18.50 10.95 -6.21
CA ASN A 142 -17.94 9.60 -6.22
C ASN A 142 -16.81 9.45 -7.24
N SER A 143 -15.96 10.49 -7.35
CA SER A 143 -14.83 10.56 -8.26
C SER A 143 -13.51 10.60 -7.48
N SER A 144 -12.40 10.55 -8.20
CA SER A 144 -11.05 10.60 -7.64
C SER A 144 -10.16 11.53 -8.46
N TRP A 145 -9.05 12.00 -7.88
CA TRP A 145 -8.14 12.88 -8.59
C TRP A 145 -7.59 12.24 -9.88
N ASP A 146 -7.27 10.96 -9.84
CA ASP A 146 -6.74 10.22 -10.98
C ASP A 146 -7.75 9.99 -12.11
N ALA A 147 -9.06 10.12 -11.81
CA ALA A 147 -10.14 10.03 -12.80
C ALA A 147 -10.48 11.39 -13.48
N LEU A 148 -9.98 12.51 -12.95
CA LEU A 148 -10.22 13.82 -13.55
C LEU A 148 -9.53 13.95 -14.90
N PRO A 149 -10.15 14.67 -15.89
CA PRO A 149 -9.51 15.01 -17.16
C PRO A 149 -8.22 15.81 -16.95
N SER A 150 -7.16 15.42 -17.62
CA SER A 150 -5.86 16.11 -17.58
C SER A 150 -5.76 17.30 -18.51
N ARG A 151 -6.66 17.42 -19.49
CA ARG A 151 -6.66 18.34 -20.65
C ARG A 151 -5.61 18.01 -21.72
N GLU A 152 -4.91 16.88 -21.59
CA GLU A 152 -3.94 16.42 -22.59
C GLU A 152 -4.57 15.34 -23.50
N PRO A 153 -4.51 15.50 -24.83
CA PRO A 153 -5.07 14.53 -25.77
C PRO A 153 -4.12 13.33 -25.94
N ILE A 154 -4.68 12.15 -26.20
CA ILE A 154 -3.94 10.89 -26.35
C ILE A 154 -2.91 10.95 -27.48
N GLU A 155 -3.14 11.71 -28.54
CA GLU A 155 -2.26 11.80 -29.70
C GLU A 155 -0.85 12.31 -29.38
N LYS A 156 -0.71 13.02 -28.25
CA LYS A 156 0.60 13.51 -27.78
C LYS A 156 1.32 12.52 -26.86
N HIS A 157 0.68 11.41 -26.51
CA HIS A 157 1.17 10.50 -25.49
C HIS A 157 1.26 9.07 -26.01
N SER A 158 2.02 8.23 -25.33
CA SER A 158 2.12 6.79 -25.60
C SER A 158 2.25 6.01 -24.29
N PHE A 159 1.92 4.71 -24.35
CA PHE A 159 1.95 3.78 -23.21
C PHE A 159 2.89 2.59 -23.47
N LYS A 160 4.04 2.83 -24.13
CA LYS A 160 4.98 1.76 -24.51
C LYS A 160 5.58 1.08 -23.27
N MET A 161 5.92 1.85 -22.23
CA MET A 161 6.43 1.30 -20.97
C MET A 161 5.36 0.46 -20.29
N LEU A 162 4.11 0.93 -20.24
CA LEU A 162 2.99 0.20 -19.67
C LEU A 162 2.72 -1.10 -20.42
N ALA A 163 2.69 -1.04 -21.78
CA ALA A 163 2.50 -2.20 -22.62
C ALA A 163 3.61 -3.25 -22.46
N HIS A 164 4.85 -2.80 -22.37
CA HIS A 164 6.00 -3.67 -22.13
C HIS A 164 5.92 -4.34 -20.76
N GLU A 165 5.65 -3.57 -19.70
CA GLU A 165 5.53 -4.10 -18.33
C GLU A 165 4.35 -5.08 -18.21
N TYR A 166 3.22 -4.79 -18.86
CA TYR A 166 2.09 -5.70 -18.91
C TYR A 166 2.47 -7.04 -19.56
N HIS A 167 3.13 -7.00 -20.72
CA HIS A 167 3.57 -8.22 -21.39
C HIS A 167 4.57 -9.03 -20.56
N GLU A 168 5.58 -8.37 -19.98
CA GLU A 168 6.62 -9.05 -19.16
C GLU A 168 6.03 -9.75 -17.94
N ARG A 169 4.99 -9.17 -17.34
CA ARG A 169 4.42 -9.68 -16.09
C ARG A 169 3.30 -10.69 -16.29
N THR A 170 2.45 -10.47 -17.29
CA THR A 170 1.26 -11.31 -17.53
C THR A 170 1.48 -12.35 -18.62
N LEU A 171 2.49 -12.17 -19.45
CA LEU A 171 2.76 -12.95 -20.67
C LEU A 171 1.58 -12.86 -21.69
N GLN A 172 0.74 -11.85 -21.56
CA GLN A 172 -0.37 -11.59 -22.48
C GLN A 172 0.00 -10.50 -23.49
N PRO A 173 -0.55 -10.52 -24.70
CA PRO A 173 -0.37 -9.42 -25.64
C PRO A 173 -1.04 -8.16 -25.13
N TRP A 174 -0.46 -7.01 -25.49
CA TRP A 174 -1.09 -5.71 -25.26
C TRP A 174 -2.27 -5.51 -26.22
N ASP A 175 -3.36 -4.94 -25.71
CA ASP A 175 -4.50 -4.50 -26.52
C ASP A 175 -4.58 -2.96 -26.45
N ASP A 176 -4.66 -2.30 -27.62
CA ASP A 176 -4.74 -0.84 -27.72
C ASP A 176 -6.01 -0.26 -27.09
N LYS A 177 -6.99 -1.09 -26.76
CA LYS A 177 -8.20 -0.71 -26.01
C LYS A 177 -8.00 -0.67 -24.49
N TYR A 178 -6.90 -1.20 -23.96
CA TYR A 178 -6.65 -1.20 -22.52
C TYR A 178 -6.61 0.21 -21.90
N PRO A 179 -5.99 1.23 -22.53
CA PRO A 179 -6.01 2.58 -21.96
C PRO A 179 -7.42 3.13 -21.71
N GLU A 180 -8.34 2.92 -22.63
CA GLU A 180 -9.76 3.32 -22.46
C GLU A 180 -10.43 2.46 -21.39
N SER A 181 -10.33 1.14 -21.50
CA SER A 181 -11.01 0.20 -20.59
C SER A 181 -10.50 0.29 -19.14
N TRP A 182 -9.27 0.77 -18.94
CA TRP A 182 -8.69 1.00 -17.61
C TRP A 182 -8.91 2.42 -17.10
N GLY A 183 -9.62 3.26 -17.85
CA GLY A 183 -9.92 4.64 -17.47
C GLY A 183 -8.72 5.59 -17.58
N LEU A 184 -7.70 5.25 -18.36
CA LEU A 184 -6.55 6.12 -18.63
C LEU A 184 -6.87 7.17 -19.69
N VAL A 185 -7.83 6.85 -20.57
CA VAL A 185 -8.31 7.70 -21.66
C VAL A 185 -9.82 7.80 -21.55
N LEU A 186 -10.36 8.99 -21.70
CA LEU A 186 -11.80 9.27 -21.75
C LEU A 186 -12.34 9.05 -23.18
N GLU A 187 -13.67 8.95 -23.32
CA GLU A 187 -14.35 8.72 -24.60
C GLU A 187 -14.05 9.80 -25.66
N ASP A 188 -13.71 11.01 -25.23
CA ASP A 188 -13.34 12.13 -26.10
C ASP A 188 -11.87 12.13 -26.53
N GLY A 189 -11.10 11.10 -26.13
CA GLY A 189 -9.66 10.99 -26.41
C GLY A 189 -8.77 11.79 -25.45
N THR A 190 -9.33 12.43 -24.40
CA THR A 190 -8.55 13.13 -23.39
C THR A 190 -7.99 12.15 -22.38
N LEU A 191 -6.72 12.31 -21.97
CA LEU A 191 -6.15 11.52 -20.87
C LEU A 191 -6.77 11.93 -19.54
N THR A 192 -6.99 10.95 -18.67
CA THR A 192 -7.20 11.23 -17.24
C THR A 192 -5.86 11.60 -16.59
N ASN A 193 -5.90 12.18 -15.38
CA ASN A 193 -4.67 12.38 -14.59
C ASN A 193 -3.94 11.05 -14.32
N GLY A 194 -4.68 9.95 -14.11
CA GLY A 194 -4.13 8.60 -14.04
C GLY A 194 -3.44 8.19 -15.35
N GLY A 195 -4.06 8.51 -16.49
CA GLY A 195 -3.46 8.28 -17.81
C GLY A 195 -2.13 9.00 -17.99
N LEU A 196 -2.05 10.26 -17.60
CA LEU A 196 -0.78 11.01 -17.63
C LEU A 196 0.31 10.35 -16.79
N LEU A 197 -0.04 9.85 -15.60
CA LEU A 197 0.92 9.21 -14.70
C LEU A 197 1.48 7.88 -15.25
N PHE A 198 0.81 7.24 -16.20
CA PHE A 198 1.29 6.03 -16.87
C PHE A 198 1.81 6.31 -18.29
N SER A 199 1.68 7.53 -18.82
CA SER A 199 2.21 7.88 -20.13
C SER A 199 3.75 7.91 -20.14
N ASP A 200 4.36 7.61 -21.29
CA ASP A 200 5.83 7.56 -21.41
C ASP A 200 6.48 8.93 -21.22
N ASN A 201 5.77 10.02 -21.49
CA ASN A 201 6.18 11.40 -21.30
C ASN A 201 5.39 12.10 -20.18
N CYS A 202 5.31 11.47 -19.02
CA CYS A 202 4.64 12.02 -17.85
C CYS A 202 5.34 13.28 -17.34
N GLU A 203 4.64 14.42 -17.37
CA GLU A 203 5.12 15.73 -16.89
C GLU A 203 4.37 16.18 -15.62
N VAL A 204 3.66 15.27 -14.95
CA VAL A 204 2.95 15.59 -13.71
C VAL A 204 3.95 15.96 -12.62
N TYR A 205 3.92 17.22 -12.16
CA TYR A 205 4.87 17.74 -11.18
C TYR A 205 4.95 16.90 -9.90
N GLN A 206 3.82 16.40 -9.41
CA GLN A 206 3.75 15.59 -8.20
C GLN A 206 4.29 14.16 -8.39
N SER A 207 4.54 13.72 -9.63
CA SER A 207 5.06 12.38 -9.91
C SER A 207 6.58 12.33 -9.72
N ARG A 208 7.01 12.41 -8.45
CA ARG A 208 8.40 12.46 -8.02
C ARG A 208 8.64 11.58 -6.80
N VAL A 209 9.88 11.09 -6.70
CA VAL A 209 10.37 10.32 -5.55
C VAL A 209 11.77 10.77 -5.20
N PHE A 210 12.02 11.06 -3.93
CA PHE A 210 13.33 11.34 -3.38
C PHE A 210 13.82 10.12 -2.60
N CYS A 211 15.01 9.66 -2.93
CA CYS A 211 15.64 8.54 -2.28
C CYS A 211 16.97 8.98 -1.68
N THR A 212 17.18 8.75 -0.40
CA THR A 212 18.43 9.14 0.29
C THR A 212 18.95 7.98 1.15
N ARG A 213 20.25 7.73 1.06
CA ARG A 213 20.99 6.83 1.97
C ARG A 213 21.77 7.69 2.96
N TRP A 214 21.38 7.65 4.21
CA TRP A 214 21.97 8.38 5.30
C TRP A 214 23.12 7.59 5.95
N ASN A 215 24.12 8.29 6.45
CA ASN A 215 25.19 7.74 7.27
C ASN A 215 24.73 7.67 8.74
N GLY A 216 24.64 6.47 9.29
CA GLY A 216 24.14 6.26 10.64
C GLY A 216 22.61 6.26 10.75
N LEU A 217 22.07 6.83 11.82
CA LEU A 217 20.66 6.70 12.24
C LEU A 217 19.85 7.98 12.07
N THR A 218 20.45 9.06 11.58
CA THR A 218 19.84 10.41 11.48
C THR A 218 20.02 11.02 10.09
N LYS A 219 19.19 11.99 9.75
CA LYS A 219 19.25 12.76 8.49
C LYS A 219 20.34 13.84 8.50
N THR A 220 21.53 13.55 9.01
CA THR A 220 22.59 14.55 9.17
C THR A 220 23.60 14.52 8.02
N ASP A 221 23.92 13.34 7.53
CA ASP A 221 24.98 13.13 6.54
C ASP A 221 24.49 12.12 5.48
N ALA A 222 24.38 12.56 4.23
CA ALA A 222 23.92 11.72 3.12
C ALA A 222 25.10 11.06 2.42
N ILE A 223 25.07 9.73 2.28
CA ILE A 223 26.08 8.96 1.54
C ILE A 223 25.73 8.94 0.04
N ASN A 224 24.44 8.84 -0.27
CA ASN A 224 23.93 8.76 -1.63
C ASN A 224 22.52 9.32 -1.67
N ASP A 225 22.19 10.04 -2.73
CA ASP A 225 20.85 10.58 -2.97
C ASP A 225 20.48 10.51 -4.45
N ALA A 226 19.20 10.49 -4.73
CA ALA A 226 18.66 10.52 -6.08
C ALA A 226 17.23 11.07 -6.07
N GLU A 227 16.95 11.93 -7.03
CA GLU A 227 15.62 12.40 -7.36
C GLU A 227 15.15 11.75 -8.67
N TYR A 228 13.95 11.20 -8.67
CA TYR A 228 13.32 10.60 -9.85
C TYR A 228 11.98 11.28 -10.11
N SER A 229 11.69 11.59 -11.39
CA SER A 229 10.41 12.15 -11.82
C SER A 229 9.91 11.48 -13.09
N GLY A 230 8.61 11.44 -13.29
CA GLY A 230 7.98 10.90 -14.50
C GLY A 230 6.95 9.79 -14.23
N ASN A 231 6.88 8.83 -15.13
CA ASN A 231 5.93 7.73 -15.13
C ASN A 231 6.02 6.85 -13.86
N LEU A 232 4.87 6.42 -13.32
CA LEU A 232 4.82 5.64 -12.07
C LEU A 232 5.58 4.30 -12.13
N LEU A 233 5.60 3.63 -13.28
CA LEU A 233 6.36 2.38 -13.46
C LEU A 233 7.86 2.63 -13.45
N TYR A 234 8.29 3.74 -14.06
CA TYR A 234 9.66 4.21 -13.98
C TYR A 234 10.05 4.51 -12.53
N LEU A 235 9.21 5.28 -11.82
CA LEU A 235 9.46 5.59 -10.40
C LEU A 235 9.57 4.32 -9.55
N LEU A 236 8.65 3.37 -9.71
CA LEU A 236 8.72 2.09 -8.99
C LEU A 236 10.04 1.34 -9.26
N LYS A 237 10.46 1.30 -10.51
CA LYS A 237 11.72 0.64 -10.91
C LYS A 237 12.93 1.34 -10.29
N MET A 238 12.94 2.68 -10.30
CA MET A 238 14.05 3.47 -9.75
C MET A 238 14.13 3.38 -8.23
N MET A 239 12.99 3.52 -7.52
CA MET A 239 12.93 3.30 -6.06
C MET A 239 13.53 1.95 -5.67
N ARG A 240 13.06 0.88 -6.29
CA ARG A 240 13.56 -0.48 -6.02
C ARG A 240 15.05 -0.63 -6.36
N GLY A 241 15.49 -0.04 -7.46
CA GLY A 241 16.90 -0.03 -7.87
C GLY A 241 17.78 0.67 -6.83
N PHE A 242 17.36 1.85 -6.37
CA PHE A 242 18.06 2.62 -5.33
C PHE A 242 18.14 1.84 -4.01
N ILE A 243 17.03 1.28 -3.53
CA ILE A 243 17.00 0.47 -2.30
C ILE A 243 17.95 -0.72 -2.43
N LYS A 244 17.88 -1.46 -3.53
CA LYS A 244 18.73 -2.62 -3.76
C LYS A 244 20.23 -2.28 -3.81
N SER A 245 20.59 -1.10 -4.29
CA SER A 245 21.98 -0.65 -4.38
C SER A 245 22.53 -0.12 -3.04
N ASN A 246 21.64 0.28 -2.12
CA ASN A 246 21.99 0.90 -0.84
C ASN A 246 21.66 0.03 0.39
N THR A 247 21.31 -1.24 0.18
CA THR A 247 21.01 -2.21 1.25
C THR A 247 21.94 -3.42 1.17
N ALA A 248 22.20 -4.03 2.33
CA ALA A 248 23.13 -5.14 2.45
C ALA A 248 22.48 -6.49 2.08
N LYS A 249 23.31 -7.37 1.56
CA LYS A 249 22.96 -8.78 1.37
C LYS A 249 24.18 -9.62 1.74
N ARG A 250 24.12 -10.28 2.89
CA ARG A 250 25.17 -11.23 3.29
C ARG A 250 24.85 -12.63 2.76
N TRP A 251 25.87 -13.41 2.57
CA TRP A 251 25.73 -14.79 2.16
C TRP A 251 26.94 -15.62 2.64
N PHE A 252 26.70 -16.89 2.90
CA PHE A 252 27.72 -17.85 3.27
C PHE A 252 27.66 -19.05 2.32
N LYS A 253 28.81 -19.61 2.00
CA LYS A 253 28.89 -20.84 1.22
C LYS A 253 28.81 -22.03 2.17
N LEU A 254 27.87 -22.92 1.91
CA LEU A 254 27.79 -24.25 2.48
C LEU A 254 28.33 -25.25 1.44
N PRO A 255 28.59 -26.53 1.80
CA PRO A 255 29.16 -27.50 0.87
C PRO A 255 28.43 -27.59 -0.47
N ASP A 256 27.09 -27.62 -0.44
CA ASP A 256 26.25 -27.88 -1.62
C ASP A 256 25.51 -26.65 -2.15
N TYR A 257 25.38 -25.59 -1.36
CA TYR A 257 24.61 -24.41 -1.73
C TYR A 257 25.10 -23.13 -1.03
N ARG A 258 24.48 -22.01 -1.40
CA ARG A 258 24.74 -20.70 -0.81
C ARG A 258 23.56 -20.28 0.07
N LEU A 259 23.83 -20.02 1.35
CA LEU A 259 22.88 -19.48 2.29
C LEU A 259 22.88 -17.95 2.20
N ASN A 260 21.71 -17.37 1.89
CA ASN A 260 21.55 -15.93 1.76
C ASN A 260 20.86 -15.35 3.00
N PHE A 261 21.36 -14.18 3.44
CA PHE A 261 20.82 -13.36 4.50
C PHE A 261 20.48 -11.99 3.93
N PRO A 262 19.31 -11.82 3.29
CA PRO A 262 18.87 -10.49 2.86
C PRO A 262 18.57 -9.64 4.07
N GLU A 263 18.91 -8.37 3.98
CA GLU A 263 18.62 -7.38 5.03
C GLU A 263 17.12 -7.10 5.16
N TYR A 264 16.43 -7.09 4.03
CA TYR A 264 14.99 -6.87 3.91
C TYR A 264 14.37 -7.92 2.98
N ALA A 265 13.11 -8.22 3.16
CA ALA A 265 12.37 -9.09 2.26
C ALA A 265 12.02 -8.34 0.96
N ASP A 266 12.57 -8.77 -0.18
CA ASP A 266 12.41 -8.10 -1.49
C ASP A 266 10.93 -7.83 -1.85
N ARG A 267 10.03 -8.74 -1.48
CA ARG A 267 8.58 -8.59 -1.74
C ARG A 267 7.91 -7.61 -0.77
N ALA A 268 8.34 -7.55 0.49
CA ALA A 268 7.87 -6.55 1.45
C ALA A 268 8.26 -5.14 1.00
N ILE A 269 9.52 -4.95 0.57
CA ILE A 269 9.97 -3.66 0.00
C ILE A 269 9.19 -3.28 -1.25
N LEU A 270 8.90 -4.22 -2.15
CA LEU A 270 8.06 -3.95 -3.31
C LEU A 270 6.66 -3.47 -2.89
N GLU A 271 6.05 -4.12 -1.90
CA GLU A 271 4.73 -3.74 -1.38
C GLU A 271 4.76 -2.32 -0.78
N CYS A 272 5.83 -1.97 -0.04
CA CYS A 272 6.02 -0.61 0.47
C CYS A 272 6.11 0.41 -0.67
N CYS A 273 6.96 0.17 -1.69
CA CYS A 273 7.08 1.07 -2.83
C CYS A 273 5.74 1.28 -3.56
N VAL A 274 5.03 0.18 -3.82
CA VAL A 274 3.73 0.21 -4.50
C VAL A 274 2.71 0.98 -3.69
N ASN A 275 2.59 0.72 -2.38
CA ASN A 275 1.63 1.39 -1.51
C ASN A 275 1.87 2.91 -1.45
N HIS A 276 3.13 3.36 -1.34
CA HIS A 276 3.45 4.78 -1.25
C HIS A 276 3.23 5.53 -2.58
N LEU A 277 3.36 4.87 -3.72
CA LEU A 277 3.02 5.46 -5.03
C LEU A 277 1.51 5.51 -5.27
N ILE A 278 0.78 4.43 -4.95
CA ILE A 278 -0.66 4.31 -5.23
C ILE A 278 -1.50 5.19 -4.29
N HIS A 279 -1.16 5.21 -2.99
CA HIS A 279 -1.99 5.88 -1.97
C HIS A 279 -1.57 7.33 -1.70
N ARG A 280 -0.56 7.85 -2.42
CA ARG A 280 -0.19 9.25 -2.36
C ARG A 280 -1.38 10.18 -2.60
N ASP A 281 -1.50 11.23 -1.80
CA ASP A 281 -2.47 12.30 -2.06
C ASP A 281 -1.93 13.24 -3.14
N MET A 282 -2.46 13.10 -4.35
CA MET A 282 -2.07 13.91 -5.50
C MET A 282 -2.54 15.37 -5.41
N THR A 283 -3.41 15.71 -4.45
CA THR A 283 -3.81 17.09 -4.18
C THR A 283 -2.81 17.84 -3.29
N GLU A 284 -1.86 17.13 -2.68
CA GLU A 284 -0.74 17.70 -1.95
C GLU A 284 0.34 18.16 -2.92
N VAL A 285 0.50 19.48 -3.04
CA VAL A 285 1.53 20.12 -3.87
C VAL A 285 2.71 20.51 -2.99
N GLY A 286 3.94 20.24 -3.45
CA GLY A 286 5.17 20.59 -2.73
C GLY A 286 5.61 19.59 -1.68
N SER A 287 5.10 18.36 -1.76
CA SER A 287 5.59 17.23 -0.97
C SER A 287 5.64 16.00 -1.86
N GLU A 288 6.72 15.25 -1.82
CA GLU A 288 7.02 14.11 -2.66
C GLU A 288 6.98 12.80 -1.86
N VAL A 289 7.06 11.67 -2.55
CA VAL A 289 7.31 10.38 -1.90
C VAL A 289 8.80 10.30 -1.55
N HIS A 290 9.12 9.92 -0.31
CA HIS A 290 10.50 9.77 0.14
C HIS A 290 10.81 8.32 0.51
N VAL A 291 12.04 7.93 0.24
CA VAL A 291 12.66 6.69 0.70
C VAL A 291 13.96 7.06 1.40
N ASP A 292 13.97 7.00 2.71
CA ASP A 292 15.12 7.28 3.56
C ASP A 292 15.70 5.97 4.08
N ILE A 293 16.94 5.65 3.72
CA ILE A 293 17.64 4.43 4.14
C ILE A 293 18.68 4.81 5.17
N TYR A 294 18.56 4.27 6.37
CA TYR A 294 19.51 4.39 7.48
C TYR A 294 20.29 3.08 7.66
N ASP A 295 21.20 3.03 8.62
CA ASP A 295 21.94 1.79 8.89
C ASP A 295 21.06 0.70 9.49
N ASP A 296 20.01 1.09 10.23
CA ASP A 296 19.11 0.18 10.97
C ASP A 296 17.73 -0.01 10.36
N ARG A 297 17.33 0.81 9.36
CA ARG A 297 15.97 0.79 8.82
C ARG A 297 15.84 1.49 7.46
N ILE A 298 14.71 1.25 6.82
CA ILE A 298 14.20 2.06 5.70
C ILE A 298 12.91 2.72 6.15
N GLU A 299 12.79 4.04 5.97
CA GLU A 299 11.56 4.79 6.13
C GLU A 299 10.99 5.17 4.76
N PHE A 300 9.73 4.86 4.54
CA PHE A 300 8.95 5.31 3.40
C PHE A 300 7.99 6.36 3.87
N TYR A 301 7.89 7.44 3.15
CA TYR A 301 6.95 8.53 3.37
C TYR A 301 6.13 8.80 2.11
N SER A 302 4.84 9.05 2.27
CA SER A 302 4.00 9.61 1.20
C SER A 302 3.07 10.69 1.75
N PRO A 303 2.81 11.76 0.95
CA PRO A 303 1.82 12.77 1.30
C PRO A 303 0.42 12.18 1.40
N GLY A 304 -0.33 12.61 2.43
CA GLY A 304 -1.69 12.19 2.71
C GLY A 304 -1.78 11.03 3.70
N GLY A 305 -2.56 11.20 4.77
CA GLY A 305 -2.85 10.17 5.77
C GLY A 305 -3.75 9.05 5.23
N MET A 306 -4.40 8.30 6.11
CA MET A 306 -5.39 7.30 5.70
C MET A 306 -6.55 7.96 4.94
N PHE A 307 -7.01 7.32 3.86
CA PHE A 307 -8.07 7.90 2.99
C PHE A 307 -9.40 8.14 3.74
N ASP A 308 -9.67 7.37 4.78
CA ASP A 308 -10.86 7.51 5.61
C ASP A 308 -10.68 8.44 6.83
N GLY A 309 -9.55 9.17 6.90
CA GLY A 309 -9.26 10.11 7.98
C GLY A 309 -8.87 9.47 9.32
N THR A 310 -8.80 8.14 9.39
CA THR A 310 -8.37 7.44 10.60
C THR A 310 -6.86 7.41 10.71
N ARG A 311 -6.32 7.09 11.88
CA ARG A 311 -4.90 6.89 12.10
C ARG A 311 -4.61 5.39 12.08
N ILE A 312 -3.60 4.96 11.31
CA ILE A 312 -3.26 3.54 11.16
C ILE A 312 -2.80 2.91 12.47
N GLN A 313 -2.08 3.65 13.29
CA GLN A 313 -1.57 3.18 14.60
C GLN A 313 -2.68 2.90 15.62
N ASP A 314 -3.89 3.40 15.39
CA ASP A 314 -5.06 3.16 16.26
C ASP A 314 -5.91 1.97 15.76
N ARG A 315 -5.43 1.24 14.74
CA ARG A 315 -6.14 0.14 14.08
C ARG A 315 -5.41 -1.19 14.16
N ASP A 316 -6.19 -2.25 14.14
CA ASP A 316 -5.68 -3.59 13.86
C ASP A 316 -5.35 -3.69 12.35
N ILE A 317 -4.06 -3.77 12.02
CA ILE A 317 -3.56 -3.81 10.64
C ILE A 317 -4.12 -4.99 9.83
N LEU A 318 -4.54 -6.08 10.50
CA LEU A 318 -5.16 -7.24 9.86
C LEU A 318 -6.61 -6.98 9.42
N LYS A 319 -7.24 -5.92 9.94
CA LYS A 319 -8.63 -5.55 9.68
C LYS A 319 -8.79 -4.25 8.91
N VAL A 320 -7.70 -3.68 8.41
CA VAL A 320 -7.77 -2.46 7.59
C VAL A 320 -8.39 -2.80 6.22
N PRO A 321 -9.56 -2.22 5.88
CA PRO A 321 -10.17 -2.48 4.59
C PRO A 321 -9.38 -1.82 3.45
N SER A 322 -9.42 -2.42 2.26
CA SER A 322 -8.84 -1.82 1.06
C SER A 322 -9.68 -0.62 0.62
N LYS A 323 -9.27 0.59 1.02
CA LYS A 323 -9.81 1.85 0.52
C LYS A 323 -8.77 2.52 -0.37
N ARG A 324 -9.15 2.79 -1.62
CA ARG A 324 -8.22 3.31 -2.63
C ARG A 324 -8.47 4.80 -2.84
N ARG A 325 -7.45 5.63 -2.61
CA ARG A 325 -7.51 7.07 -2.90
C ARG A 325 -7.50 7.32 -4.41
N ASN A 326 -6.68 6.56 -5.13
CA ASN A 326 -6.49 6.65 -6.57
C ASN A 326 -6.89 5.29 -7.21
N PRO A 327 -8.18 5.06 -7.49
CA PRO A 327 -8.67 3.77 -7.94
C PRO A 327 -8.16 3.38 -9.33
N ILE A 328 -8.00 4.33 -10.27
CA ILE A 328 -7.46 4.05 -11.61
C ILE A 328 -6.01 3.58 -11.50
N ILE A 329 -5.18 4.31 -10.74
CA ILE A 329 -3.78 3.91 -10.50
C ILE A 329 -3.73 2.52 -9.87
N ALA A 330 -4.53 2.27 -8.84
CA ALA A 330 -4.57 0.98 -8.16
C ALA A 330 -5.03 -0.15 -9.09
N ASP A 331 -5.98 0.11 -9.98
CA ASP A 331 -6.47 -0.88 -10.94
C ASP A 331 -5.39 -1.23 -11.98
N VAL A 332 -4.64 -0.27 -12.49
CA VAL A 332 -3.50 -0.55 -13.38
C VAL A 332 -2.45 -1.40 -12.68
N PHE A 333 -2.05 -1.07 -11.45
CA PHE A 333 -1.09 -1.88 -10.69
C PHE A 333 -1.62 -3.29 -10.40
N THR A 334 -2.95 -3.46 -10.29
CA THR A 334 -3.57 -4.79 -10.18
C THR A 334 -3.50 -5.57 -11.48
N GLN A 335 -3.77 -4.92 -12.64
CA GLN A 335 -3.64 -5.55 -13.96
C GLN A 335 -2.21 -6.01 -14.24
N LEU A 336 -1.24 -5.29 -13.67
CA LEU A 336 0.19 -5.64 -13.74
C LEU A 336 0.62 -6.67 -12.68
N ASP A 337 -0.27 -7.29 -11.91
CA ASP A 337 0.06 -8.24 -10.84
C ASP A 337 1.03 -7.69 -9.75
N TYR A 338 1.08 -6.37 -9.57
CA TYR A 338 1.86 -5.76 -8.50
C TYR A 338 1.14 -5.82 -7.16
N MET A 339 -0.19 -5.69 -7.16
CA MET A 339 -1.01 -5.69 -5.95
C MET A 339 -2.25 -6.56 -6.06
N GLU A 340 -2.84 -6.89 -4.90
CA GLU A 340 -4.13 -7.57 -4.78
C GLU A 340 -5.19 -6.62 -4.23
N LYS A 341 -6.44 -6.75 -4.70
CA LYS A 341 -7.57 -5.87 -4.30
C LYS A 341 -8.16 -6.17 -2.89
N ARG A 342 -7.43 -6.88 -2.01
CA ARG A 342 -7.98 -7.45 -0.76
C ARG A 342 -7.53 -6.76 0.53
N GLY A 343 -6.75 -5.67 0.47
CA GLY A 343 -6.24 -4.99 1.68
C GLY A 343 -5.16 -5.77 2.43
N SER A 344 -4.48 -6.70 1.78
CA SER A 344 -3.45 -7.57 2.38
C SER A 344 -2.05 -6.94 2.43
N GLY A 345 -1.88 -5.68 2.06
CA GLY A 345 -0.57 -5.04 1.92
C GLY A 345 0.21 -4.99 3.23
N PHE A 346 -0.40 -4.47 4.29
CA PHE A 346 0.24 -4.40 5.62
C PHE A 346 0.59 -5.78 6.17
N GLN A 347 -0.34 -6.73 6.07
CA GLN A 347 -0.12 -8.10 6.48
C GLN A 347 1.05 -8.74 5.73
N LYS A 348 1.15 -8.54 4.40
CA LYS A 348 2.27 -9.07 3.62
C LYS A 348 3.60 -8.47 4.01
N ILE A 349 3.66 -7.16 4.29
CA ILE A 349 4.89 -6.50 4.74
C ILE A 349 5.36 -7.11 6.06
N THR A 350 4.46 -7.31 7.03
CA THR A 350 4.79 -7.89 8.34
C THR A 350 5.16 -9.37 8.24
N GLU A 351 4.34 -10.20 7.58
CA GLU A 351 4.58 -11.64 7.44
C GLU A 351 5.89 -11.95 6.72
N LEU A 352 6.13 -11.30 5.56
CA LEU A 352 7.35 -11.54 4.79
C LEU A 352 8.62 -11.05 5.51
N THR A 353 8.51 -10.02 6.35
CA THR A 353 9.62 -9.57 7.19
C THR A 353 9.88 -10.57 8.32
N SER A 354 8.83 -11.11 8.95
CA SER A 354 8.96 -12.11 10.00
C SER A 354 9.51 -13.47 9.52
N GLU A 355 9.42 -13.77 8.23
CA GLU A 355 10.02 -14.96 7.60
C GLU A 355 11.54 -14.88 7.41
N LEU A 356 12.15 -13.71 7.65
CA LEU A 356 13.60 -13.55 7.51
C LEU A 356 14.35 -14.29 8.62
N ARG A 357 15.44 -14.97 8.28
CA ARG A 357 16.21 -15.85 9.19
C ARG A 357 16.69 -15.20 10.47
N LEU A 358 17.02 -13.92 10.43
CA LEU A 358 17.51 -13.14 11.59
C LEU A 358 16.44 -12.20 12.13
N PHE A 359 15.17 -12.43 11.81
CA PHE A 359 14.07 -11.65 12.35
C PHE A 359 13.96 -11.83 13.89
N THR A 360 13.62 -10.75 14.54
CA THR A 360 13.24 -10.68 15.96
C THR A 360 12.09 -9.69 16.11
N GLU A 361 11.25 -9.82 17.14
CA GLU A 361 10.02 -9.02 17.30
C GLU A 361 10.28 -7.49 17.33
N ASP A 362 11.44 -7.05 17.80
CA ASP A 362 11.87 -5.65 17.77
C ASP A 362 12.17 -5.13 16.36
N ARG A 363 12.15 -6.01 15.36
CA ARG A 363 12.32 -5.69 13.92
C ARG A 363 11.02 -5.71 13.14
N MET A 364 9.88 -5.83 13.83
CA MET A 364 8.56 -5.76 13.17
C MET A 364 8.39 -4.40 12.48
N PRO A 365 7.92 -4.38 11.22
CA PRO A 365 7.60 -3.13 10.52
C PRO A 365 6.54 -2.32 11.28
N THR A 366 6.68 -0.99 11.27
CA THR A 366 5.71 -0.07 11.87
C THR A 366 5.07 0.82 10.83
N PHE A 367 3.84 1.23 11.12
CA PHE A 367 3.03 2.09 10.26
C PHE A 367 2.50 3.25 11.08
N GLU A 368 2.66 4.46 10.59
CA GLU A 368 2.22 5.67 11.26
C GLU A 368 1.52 6.59 10.26
N SER A 369 0.46 7.26 10.70
CA SER A 369 -0.21 8.26 9.87
C SER A 369 -0.77 9.38 10.71
N ASP A 370 -0.80 10.57 10.12
CA ASP A 370 -1.57 11.73 10.57
C ASP A 370 -2.53 12.19 9.45
N ALA A 371 -3.08 13.39 9.55
CA ALA A 371 -4.00 13.92 8.54
C ALA A 371 -3.34 14.19 7.17
N SER A 372 -2.02 14.38 7.13
CA SER A 372 -1.27 14.84 5.95
C SER A 372 -0.16 13.88 5.51
N SER A 373 0.15 12.87 6.30
CA SER A 373 1.35 12.05 6.15
C SER A 373 1.08 10.58 6.41
N PHE A 374 1.76 9.72 5.68
CA PHE A 374 1.80 8.28 5.92
C PHE A 374 3.24 7.79 5.90
N PHE A 375 3.63 7.05 6.92
CA PHE A 375 4.97 6.46 7.08
C PHE A 375 4.89 4.95 7.20
N THR A 376 5.87 4.28 6.59
CA THR A 376 6.16 2.86 6.81
C THR A 376 7.63 2.72 7.16
N THR A 377 7.94 2.13 8.31
CA THR A 377 9.30 1.83 8.72
C THR A 377 9.54 0.32 8.66
N VAL A 378 10.57 -0.10 7.93
CA VAL A 378 11.01 -1.49 7.86
C VAL A 378 12.40 -1.59 8.45
N HIS A 379 12.54 -2.33 9.55
CA HIS A 379 13.79 -2.46 10.28
C HIS A 379 14.74 -3.48 9.63
N SER A 380 16.04 -3.17 9.63
CA SER A 380 17.09 -4.07 9.16
C SER A 380 17.21 -5.27 10.11
N VAL A 381 17.07 -6.48 9.57
CA VAL A 381 17.31 -7.69 10.36
C VAL A 381 18.81 -8.00 10.51
N LEU A 382 19.67 -7.32 9.76
CA LEU A 382 21.13 -7.50 9.82
C LEU A 382 21.82 -6.50 10.74
N TYR A 383 21.20 -5.35 11.02
CA TYR A 383 21.81 -4.32 11.85
C TYR A 383 22.06 -4.81 13.29
N GLY A 384 23.30 -4.62 13.78
CA GLY A 384 23.70 -5.04 15.12
C GLY A 384 23.89 -6.54 15.31
N ARG A 385 23.82 -7.36 14.24
CA ARG A 385 24.04 -8.80 14.34
C ARG A 385 25.54 -9.14 14.39
N SER A 386 25.90 -10.02 15.34
CA SER A 386 27.25 -10.57 15.48
C SER A 386 27.51 -11.70 14.47
N GLU A 387 28.78 -12.06 14.25
CA GLU A 387 29.13 -13.25 13.45
C GLU A 387 28.57 -14.54 14.08
N GLU A 388 28.42 -14.59 15.41
CA GLU A 388 27.84 -15.73 16.14
C GLU A 388 26.36 -15.93 15.79
N ASP A 389 25.62 -14.85 15.56
CA ASP A 389 24.20 -14.93 15.15
C ASP A 389 24.05 -15.61 13.78
N PHE A 390 24.94 -15.28 12.84
CA PHE A 390 24.96 -15.93 11.54
C PHE A 390 25.40 -17.39 11.66
N GLN A 391 26.46 -17.68 12.45
CA GLN A 391 26.98 -19.03 12.62
C GLN A 391 25.92 -19.96 13.24
N ARG A 392 25.15 -19.48 14.21
CA ARG A 392 24.06 -20.25 14.84
C ARG A 392 23.01 -20.71 13.80
N ILE A 393 22.64 -19.84 12.85
CA ILE A 393 21.71 -20.20 11.78
C ILE A 393 22.36 -21.19 10.80
N ILE A 394 23.63 -20.95 10.45
CA ILE A 394 24.40 -21.82 9.54
C ILE A 394 24.50 -23.24 10.12
N ASP A 395 24.86 -23.35 11.39
CA ASP A 395 25.00 -24.65 12.07
C ASP A 395 23.65 -25.38 12.16
N LYS A 396 22.57 -24.65 12.43
CA LYS A 396 21.21 -25.21 12.46
C LYS A 396 20.82 -25.78 11.09
N GLU A 397 21.01 -25.02 10.00
CA GLU A 397 20.66 -25.48 8.64
C GLU A 397 21.61 -26.60 8.15
N SER A 398 22.86 -26.62 8.59
CA SER A 398 23.79 -27.70 8.27
C SER A 398 23.39 -29.01 8.96
N ASN A 399 22.99 -28.95 10.24
CA ASN A 399 22.56 -30.11 11.00
C ASN A 399 21.17 -30.68 10.55
N GLU A 400 20.27 -29.80 10.08
CA GLU A 400 18.96 -30.23 9.55
C GLU A 400 19.10 -30.93 8.18
N ASN A 401 20.19 -30.71 7.44
CA ASN A 401 20.51 -31.38 6.18
C ASN A 401 21.37 -32.66 6.35
N GLU A 402 21.94 -32.88 7.53
CA GLU A 402 22.53 -34.16 7.94
C GLU A 402 21.44 -35.00 8.61
N GLY A 403 20.61 -35.68 7.83
CA GLY A 403 19.66 -36.67 8.33
C GLY A 403 20.36 -37.80 9.10
N PRO A 404 19.64 -38.54 9.99
CA PRO A 404 20.24 -39.54 10.87
C PRO A 404 20.62 -40.81 10.08
N GLU A 405 21.80 -40.80 9.44
CA GLU A 405 22.53 -42.02 9.08
C GLU A 405 24.01 -41.75 9.04
N GLY A 406 24.63 -41.88 10.22
CA GLY A 406 26.07 -42.06 10.35
C GLY A 406 26.42 -43.49 10.01
N THR A 407 27.09 -43.72 8.90
CA THR A 407 28.01 -44.86 8.80
C THR A 407 29.30 -44.43 8.06
N ILE A 408 30.35 -44.53 8.82
CA ILE A 408 31.71 -44.18 8.55
C ILE A 408 32.29 -45.00 7.37
N LEU A 409 32.90 -44.34 6.40
CA LEU A 409 34.03 -44.89 5.71
C LEU A 409 35.13 -43.83 5.56
N LYS A 410 36.09 -43.91 6.45
CA LYS A 410 37.40 -43.25 6.33
C LYS A 410 38.15 -43.91 5.19
N THR A 411 38.60 -43.15 4.22
CA THR A 411 39.85 -43.46 3.53
C THR A 411 40.61 -42.17 3.20
N SER A 412 41.80 -42.15 3.74
CA SER A 412 42.82 -41.13 3.63
C SER A 412 43.56 -41.15 2.29
N GLN A 413 43.94 -40.01 1.77
CA GLN A 413 45.32 -39.57 1.46
C GLN A 413 45.36 -38.44 0.44
N LYS A 414 45.93 -37.31 0.90
CA LYS A 414 47.12 -36.58 0.46
C LYS A 414 47.43 -36.61 -1.05
N THR A 415 47.45 -35.42 -1.67
CA THR A 415 48.66 -34.68 -2.05
C THR A 415 48.33 -33.47 -2.91
N SER A 416 48.91 -32.33 -2.54
CA SER A 416 49.07 -31.15 -3.42
C SER A 416 50.32 -31.37 -4.31
N PRO A 417 50.47 -30.66 -5.44
CA PRO A 417 51.25 -29.42 -5.38
C PRO A 417 50.91 -28.29 -6.37
N LYS A 418 51.19 -27.11 -5.90
CA LYS A 418 51.73 -25.83 -6.43
C LYS A 418 51.76 -25.47 -7.92
N SER A 419 51.36 -24.15 -8.10
CA SER A 419 51.91 -23.09 -8.98
C SER A 419 51.64 -23.20 -10.48
N GLU A 420 51.28 -22.14 -11.17
CA GLU A 420 51.99 -20.90 -11.47
C GLU A 420 51.10 -19.84 -12.14
N LYS A 421 51.50 -18.60 -11.98
CA LYS A 421 50.99 -17.36 -12.58
C LYS A 421 51.20 -17.30 -14.08
N THR A 422 50.30 -16.63 -14.79
CA THR A 422 50.64 -15.56 -15.76
C THR A 422 49.41 -14.87 -16.33
N ASN A 423 49.36 -13.55 -16.22
CA ASN A 423 48.62 -12.65 -17.12
C ASN A 423 49.41 -12.46 -18.40
N PRO A 424 48.82 -12.15 -19.56
CA PRO A 424 48.66 -10.74 -19.91
C PRO A 424 47.44 -10.35 -20.77
N LYS A 425 47.21 -9.03 -20.76
CA LYS A 425 46.32 -8.16 -21.54
C LYS A 425 46.25 -8.49 -23.04
N THR A 426 45.03 -8.27 -23.62
CA THR A 426 44.72 -7.32 -24.72
C THR A 426 43.34 -7.60 -25.32
N SER A 427 42.56 -6.57 -25.50
CA SER A 427 41.34 -6.55 -26.34
C SER A 427 41.75 -6.54 -27.83
N PRO A 428 40.86 -6.98 -28.76
CA PRO A 428 40.02 -6.03 -29.47
C PRO A 428 38.59 -6.50 -29.86
N LYS A 429 37.79 -5.51 -30.22
CA LYS A 429 36.42 -5.54 -30.77
C LYS A 429 36.28 -6.52 -31.96
N THR A 430 35.14 -7.19 -32.07
CA THR A 430 34.33 -7.33 -33.29
C THR A 430 32.98 -8.03 -33.04
N THR A 431 32.01 -7.67 -33.83
CA THR A 431 30.58 -7.88 -33.90
C THR A 431 30.10 -9.34 -34.16
N PRO A 432 28.78 -9.62 -34.15
CA PRO A 432 28.21 -10.85 -33.60
C PRO A 432 28.11 -11.99 -34.61
N LYS A 433 28.41 -13.19 -34.15
CA LYS A 433 28.03 -14.44 -34.83
C LYS A 433 27.26 -15.32 -33.86
N THR A 434 26.06 -15.69 -34.29
CA THR A 434 25.21 -16.76 -33.77
C THR A 434 26.00 -17.99 -33.35
N THR A 435 26.00 -18.31 -32.08
CA THR A 435 26.58 -19.57 -31.57
C THR A 435 25.47 -20.55 -31.16
N PRO A 436 25.62 -21.85 -31.39
CA PRO A 436 24.64 -22.88 -31.08
C PRO A 436 24.51 -23.05 -29.55
N LYS A 437 23.29 -23.31 -29.08
CA LYS A 437 22.96 -23.58 -27.67
C LYS A 437 23.81 -24.72 -27.13
N ALA A 438 24.49 -24.46 -26.02
CA ALA A 438 25.19 -25.47 -25.22
C ALA A 438 24.25 -26.60 -24.78
N PRO A 439 24.73 -27.85 -24.65
CA PRO A 439 23.90 -28.96 -24.19
C PRO A 439 23.42 -28.73 -22.77
N ARG A 440 22.12 -28.95 -22.54
CA ARG A 440 21.46 -28.80 -21.24
C ARG A 440 22.03 -29.80 -20.24
N ARG A 441 22.26 -29.36 -19.00
CA ARG A 441 22.65 -30.27 -17.91
C ARG A 441 21.57 -31.33 -17.71
N PRO A 442 21.95 -32.60 -17.44
CA PRO A 442 20.98 -33.66 -17.14
C PRO A 442 20.16 -33.29 -15.90
N LEU A 443 18.86 -33.52 -15.96
CA LEU A 443 17.95 -33.31 -14.84
C LEU A 443 18.30 -34.24 -13.68
N GLY A 444 18.24 -33.75 -12.46
CA GLY A 444 18.38 -34.58 -11.26
C GLY A 444 17.25 -35.61 -11.17
N LYS A 445 17.50 -36.76 -10.55
CA LYS A 445 16.54 -37.88 -10.45
C LYS A 445 15.14 -37.44 -9.98
N THR A 446 15.06 -36.65 -8.91
CA THR A 446 13.78 -36.16 -8.35
C THR A 446 13.01 -35.28 -9.35
N ALA A 447 13.71 -34.41 -10.08
CA ALA A 447 13.07 -33.53 -11.08
C ALA A 447 12.55 -34.36 -12.27
N GLN A 448 13.25 -35.41 -12.67
CA GLN A 448 12.81 -36.34 -13.71
C GLN A 448 11.56 -37.12 -13.24
N THR A 449 11.55 -37.66 -12.04
CA THR A 449 10.41 -38.38 -11.47
C THR A 449 9.16 -37.50 -11.40
N ILE A 450 9.30 -36.21 -11.02
CA ILE A 450 8.20 -35.24 -11.03
C ILE A 450 7.64 -35.03 -12.44
N LEU A 451 8.51 -34.92 -13.45
CA LEU A 451 8.08 -34.79 -14.85
C LEU A 451 7.33 -36.04 -15.33
N ASP A 452 7.82 -37.23 -14.99
CA ASP A 452 7.21 -38.50 -15.37
C ASP A 452 5.80 -38.62 -14.73
N MET A 453 5.68 -38.33 -13.43
CA MET A 453 4.38 -38.35 -12.73
C MET A 453 3.39 -37.30 -13.29
N LEU A 454 3.84 -36.10 -13.64
CA LEU A 454 2.99 -35.07 -14.22
C LEU A 454 2.68 -35.31 -15.70
N SER A 455 3.47 -36.16 -16.37
CA SER A 455 3.17 -36.62 -17.72
C SER A 455 2.06 -37.70 -17.71
N GLU A 456 2.04 -38.57 -16.67
CA GLU A 456 1.00 -39.56 -16.46
C GLU A 456 -0.31 -38.97 -15.96
N ASP A 457 -0.24 -38.08 -14.95
CA ASP A 457 -1.41 -37.37 -14.43
C ASP A 457 -1.14 -35.86 -14.34
N PRO A 458 -1.60 -35.08 -15.34
CA PRO A 458 -1.45 -33.64 -15.39
C PRO A 458 -2.17 -32.86 -14.29
N TYR A 459 -3.09 -33.49 -13.54
CA TYR A 459 -3.89 -32.83 -12.50
C TYR A 459 -3.36 -33.05 -11.08
N LEU A 460 -2.25 -33.76 -10.90
CA LEU A 460 -1.62 -33.97 -9.59
C LEU A 460 -1.39 -32.65 -8.87
N LYS A 461 -1.82 -32.60 -7.63
CA LYS A 461 -1.62 -31.47 -6.74
C LYS A 461 -0.26 -31.58 -6.06
N ARG A 462 0.18 -30.48 -5.44
CA ARG A 462 1.46 -30.45 -4.70
C ARG A 462 1.45 -31.43 -3.52
N GLU A 463 0.30 -31.58 -2.88
CA GLU A 463 0.07 -32.52 -1.78
C GLU A 463 0.27 -33.96 -2.22
N ASP A 464 -0.17 -34.31 -3.43
CA ASP A 464 0.00 -35.66 -4.00
C ASP A 464 1.47 -35.94 -4.32
N LEU A 465 2.19 -34.94 -4.84
CA LEU A 465 3.63 -35.04 -5.10
C LEU A 465 4.44 -35.15 -3.80
N MET A 466 4.04 -34.44 -2.75
CA MET A 466 4.64 -34.56 -1.42
C MET A 466 4.50 -36.00 -0.88
N ALA A 467 3.29 -36.51 -0.89
CA ALA A 467 2.99 -37.86 -0.37
C ALA A 467 3.69 -39.00 -1.16
N LYS A 468 3.79 -38.85 -2.49
CA LYS A 468 4.37 -39.90 -3.37
C LYS A 468 5.92 -39.86 -3.41
N LEU A 469 6.53 -38.71 -3.13
CA LEU A 469 7.98 -38.52 -3.25
C LEU A 469 8.69 -38.30 -1.91
N ASP A 470 7.90 -38.33 -0.83
CA ASP A 470 8.39 -38.03 0.53
C ASP A 470 9.16 -36.69 0.61
N LEU A 471 8.60 -35.68 -0.07
CA LEU A 471 9.19 -34.34 -0.13
C LEU A 471 8.38 -33.36 0.71
N THR A 472 9.09 -32.39 1.30
CA THR A 472 8.44 -31.24 1.93
C THR A 472 7.74 -30.36 0.88
N LEU A 473 6.76 -29.58 1.31
CA LEU A 473 6.08 -28.60 0.42
C LEU A 473 7.08 -27.63 -0.24
N ALA A 474 8.11 -27.23 0.49
CA ALA A 474 9.19 -26.37 -0.02
C ALA A 474 9.99 -27.08 -1.12
N GLY A 475 10.32 -28.36 -0.92
CA GLY A 475 11.03 -29.20 -1.91
C GLY A 475 10.22 -29.36 -3.20
N VAL A 476 8.93 -29.68 -3.09
CA VAL A 476 8.04 -29.79 -4.27
C VAL A 476 7.93 -28.46 -5.01
N LYS A 477 7.72 -27.35 -4.28
CA LYS A 477 7.69 -26.01 -4.90
C LYS A 477 8.99 -25.65 -5.62
N TYR A 478 10.15 -25.98 -5.03
CA TYR A 478 11.45 -25.75 -5.62
C TYR A 478 11.62 -26.50 -6.94
N HIS A 479 11.32 -27.80 -6.97
CA HIS A 479 11.45 -28.61 -8.19
C HIS A 479 10.49 -28.16 -9.28
N LEU A 480 9.22 -27.87 -8.95
CA LEU A 480 8.25 -27.34 -9.90
C LEU A 480 8.68 -25.98 -10.48
N ALA A 481 9.18 -25.06 -9.65
CA ALA A 481 9.65 -23.76 -10.10
C ALA A 481 10.87 -23.88 -11.03
N ASN A 482 11.83 -24.75 -10.71
CA ASN A 482 12.99 -25.02 -11.57
C ASN A 482 12.59 -25.64 -12.90
N LEU A 483 11.69 -26.61 -12.90
CA LEU A 483 11.20 -27.25 -14.12
C LEU A 483 10.42 -26.26 -15.02
N GLN A 484 9.69 -25.31 -14.43
CA GLN A 484 9.05 -24.23 -15.17
C GLN A 484 10.09 -23.23 -15.72
N LYS A 485 11.06 -22.81 -14.92
CA LYS A 485 12.15 -21.89 -15.32
C LYS A 485 12.98 -22.45 -16.48
N GLU A 486 13.27 -23.74 -16.43
CA GLU A 486 14.02 -24.46 -17.48
C GLU A 486 13.13 -24.87 -18.68
N LYS A 487 11.86 -24.49 -18.66
CA LYS A 487 10.87 -24.77 -19.73
C LYS A 487 10.64 -26.27 -20.00
N TYR A 488 10.71 -27.10 -18.98
CA TYR A 488 10.28 -28.50 -19.04
C TYR A 488 8.80 -28.68 -18.67
N LEU A 489 8.25 -27.73 -17.90
CA LEU A 489 6.90 -27.79 -17.35
C LEU A 489 6.19 -26.44 -17.54
N LEU A 490 4.90 -26.49 -17.93
CA LEU A 490 4.03 -25.33 -18.04
C LEU A 490 2.74 -25.59 -17.25
N ARG A 491 2.24 -24.62 -16.51
CA ARG A 491 0.92 -24.70 -15.90
C ARG A 491 -0.12 -24.06 -16.81
N ILE A 492 -1.13 -24.81 -17.21
CA ILE A 492 -2.24 -24.34 -18.05
C ILE A 492 -3.47 -24.21 -17.16
N GLU A 493 -4.21 -23.09 -17.33
CA GLU A 493 -5.43 -22.75 -16.56
C GLU A 493 -5.18 -22.40 -15.08
N GLY A 494 -6.13 -21.66 -14.46
CA GLY A 494 -5.97 -20.95 -13.18
C GLY A 494 -5.49 -21.74 -11.96
N ARG A 495 -5.13 -21.00 -10.89
CA ARG A 495 -4.50 -21.54 -9.67
C ARG A 495 -5.29 -22.63 -8.93
N LYS A 496 -6.63 -22.73 -9.10
CA LYS A 496 -7.49 -23.71 -8.38
C LYS A 496 -7.87 -24.94 -9.20
N SER A 497 -7.88 -24.89 -10.54
CA SER A 497 -8.28 -25.97 -11.44
C SER A 497 -7.29 -26.24 -12.58
N GLY A 498 -6.09 -25.67 -12.52
CA GLY A 498 -5.11 -25.74 -13.60
C GLY A 498 -4.37 -27.08 -13.65
N ARG A 499 -4.05 -27.51 -14.85
CA ARG A 499 -3.28 -28.74 -15.15
C ARG A 499 -1.84 -28.40 -15.53
N TRP A 500 -0.96 -29.37 -15.37
CA TRP A 500 0.43 -29.30 -15.80
C TRP A 500 0.60 -29.82 -17.23
N LYS A 501 1.39 -29.16 -18.00
CA LYS A 501 1.81 -29.61 -19.34
C LYS A 501 3.31 -29.81 -19.35
N VAL A 502 3.73 -31.05 -19.54
CA VAL A 502 5.14 -31.40 -19.73
C VAL A 502 5.52 -31.02 -21.16
N LEU A 503 6.55 -30.21 -21.29
CA LEU A 503 7.10 -29.74 -22.56
C LEU A 503 8.27 -30.64 -22.97
N ILE A 504 7.97 -31.78 -23.63
CA ILE A 504 8.99 -32.65 -24.20
C ILE A 504 9.57 -31.92 -25.41
N LYS A 505 10.82 -31.50 -25.32
CA LYS A 505 11.56 -31.14 -26.54
C LYS A 505 12.18 -32.42 -27.11
N LYS A 506 11.69 -32.81 -28.27
CA LYS A 506 12.40 -33.73 -29.17
C LYS A 506 13.74 -33.15 -29.58
#